data_ee2a091e324ada248a30bd7504a3c0a2
#
_entry.id   ee2a091e324ada248a30bd7504a3c0a2
#
_cell.length_a   1.000
_cell.length_b   1.000
_cell.length_c   1.000
_cell.angle_alpha   90.00
_cell.angle_beta   90.00
_cell.angle_gamma   90.00
#
_symmetry.space_group_name_H-M   'P 1'
#
loop_
_entity.id
_entity.type
_entity.pdbx_description
1 polymer ?
#
loop_
_entity_poly.entity_id
_entity_poly.type
_entity_poly.pdbx_seq_one_letter_code
_entity_poly.pdbx_strand_id
1 'polypeptide(L)'
;MNRKGTGFSLSVSIIMGAFLAAGTAIAKDPDPSRLLISRNAEFNKEILRVSDNVYTAVGYAVSPVSMIVGPQGIVIVDAGLDVASSREIRADFRRIVDKPVKAIIFTHGHPDHTHGASAFMDSTDVQVWAREGFPHEQHALETAGILIQKKRGKKQAGFALSPKHRINNGIAKAFWPSRKGGIFSADHKVNPTHIFNSERQKLSVAGLDLELVAATGETDDGLYIWFPAEHVVFAGDNFYKSWPNLYALRGTPYRDIRGWANVIGMIMQEDAVALVGGHTRPIIGKREVNQTLANYRDAILFLFDKTVEGINKGMTPNQLVDYVVLPEKYKNLDYLRPYYGNPEWAIRAIFSGYLGWFDGNATNLFPLSDAQEAQRIVKLAGSEDALADLIVGAINEKDYQWAAMLCDYLLVVDPKNKTVMLRKADALTALAQDKLTTTARNYYLSSAIELRKQASALASE
;
A
#
# COMPACT_ATOMS: atom_id res chain seq x y z
N MET A 1 -90.42 26.89 28.27
CA MET A 1 -90.23 25.56 28.80
C MET A 1 -88.77 25.25 28.77
N ASN A 2 -88.12 25.17 29.94
CA ASN A 2 -86.69 24.92 30.14
C ASN A 2 -86.29 23.53 29.80
N ARG A 3 -85.16 23.33 29.14
CA ARG A 3 -84.34 22.13 29.35
C ARG A 3 -82.86 22.53 29.40
N LYS A 4 -82.29 22.29 30.55
CA LYS A 4 -80.89 22.37 30.87
C LYS A 4 -80.13 21.26 30.16
N GLY A 5 -79.01 21.58 29.51
CA GLY A 5 -78.03 20.65 28.98
C GLY A 5 -76.78 20.69 29.87
N THR A 6 -76.46 19.62 30.46
CA THR A 6 -75.30 19.38 31.32
C THR A 6 -74.06 19.19 30.42
N GLY A 7 -73.07 20.03 30.59
CA GLY A 7 -71.75 19.89 29.94
C GLY A 7 -70.93 18.85 30.65
N PHE A 8 -70.43 17.88 29.90
CA PHE A 8 -69.38 16.93 30.31
C PHE A 8 -68.04 17.45 29.85
N SER A 9 -67.19 17.85 30.78
CA SER A 9 -65.82 18.24 30.54
C SER A 9 -64.97 16.97 30.53
N LEU A 10 -64.34 16.62 29.36
CA LEU A 10 -63.39 15.55 29.23
C LEU A 10 -61.99 16.17 29.34
N SER A 11 -61.35 15.95 30.50
CA SER A 11 -59.94 16.30 30.70
C SER A 11 -59.04 15.23 30.04
N VAL A 12 -58.36 15.55 28.96
CA VAL A 12 -57.35 14.72 28.32
C VAL A 12 -56.03 15.04 28.98
N SER A 13 -55.56 14.14 29.85
CA SER A 13 -54.19 14.18 30.40
C SER A 13 -53.21 13.68 29.31
N ILE A 14 -52.40 14.57 28.73
CA ILE A 14 -51.30 14.22 27.86
C ILE A 14 -50.13 13.77 28.75
N ILE A 15 -49.87 12.46 28.81
CA ILE A 15 -48.64 11.91 29.38
C ILE A 15 -47.54 12.14 28.36
N MET A 16 -46.69 13.13 28.59
CA MET A 16 -45.48 13.40 27.83
C MET A 16 -44.39 12.38 28.22
N GLY A 17 -44.33 11.26 27.50
CA GLY A 17 -43.28 10.27 27.64
C GLY A 17 -41.96 10.87 27.15
N ALA A 18 -41.04 11.15 28.06
CA ALA A 18 -39.66 11.51 27.71
C ALA A 18 -38.95 10.26 27.12
N PHE A 19 -38.88 10.20 25.80
CA PHE A 19 -37.96 9.29 25.15
C PHE A 19 -36.52 9.80 25.38
N LEU A 20 -35.84 9.22 26.36
CA LEU A 20 -34.38 9.26 26.44
C LEU A 20 -33.85 8.51 25.20
N ALA A 21 -33.49 9.26 24.14
CA ALA A 21 -32.68 8.75 23.09
C ALA A 21 -31.27 8.46 23.67
N ALA A 22 -31.04 7.21 24.03
CA ALA A 22 -29.69 6.73 24.27
C ALA A 22 -28.95 6.84 22.92
N GLY A 23 -28.28 7.96 22.72
CA GLY A 23 -27.34 8.14 21.63
C GLY A 23 -26.27 7.08 21.80
N THR A 24 -26.30 6.04 20.96
CA THR A 24 -25.15 5.17 20.76
C THR A 24 -24.03 6.08 20.29
N ALA A 25 -23.09 6.36 21.19
CA ALA A 25 -21.85 7.03 20.80
C ALA A 25 -21.20 6.13 19.73
N ILE A 26 -21.27 6.57 18.48
CA ILE A 26 -20.48 5.97 17.39
C ILE A 26 -19.04 6.09 17.87
N ALA A 27 -18.42 4.97 18.19
CA ALA A 27 -17.03 4.94 18.59
C ALA A 27 -16.24 5.62 17.47
N LYS A 28 -15.67 6.78 17.77
CA LYS A 28 -14.84 7.51 16.81
C LYS A 28 -13.71 6.58 16.38
N ASP A 29 -13.50 6.41 15.09
CA ASP A 29 -12.40 5.60 14.58
C ASP A 29 -11.10 5.99 15.30
N PRO A 30 -10.29 5.00 15.72
CA PRO A 30 -9.06 5.30 16.44
C PRO A 30 -8.17 6.21 15.59
N ASP A 31 -7.53 7.18 16.24
CA ASP A 31 -6.59 8.13 15.62
C ASP A 31 -5.60 7.38 14.68
N PRO A 32 -5.55 7.70 13.38
CA PRO A 32 -4.68 7.03 12.42
C PRO A 32 -3.22 7.00 12.84
N SER A 33 -2.72 8.06 13.46
CA SER A 33 -1.34 8.12 13.96
C SER A 33 -1.08 7.11 15.09
N ARG A 34 -2.04 6.92 16.00
CA ARG A 34 -1.94 5.91 17.07
C ARG A 34 -1.94 4.48 16.51
N LEU A 35 -2.79 4.21 15.52
CA LEU A 35 -2.80 2.91 14.83
C LEU A 35 -1.46 2.64 14.12
N LEU A 36 -0.88 3.64 13.47
CA LEU A 36 0.42 3.50 12.83
C LEU A 36 1.55 3.31 13.86
N ILE A 37 1.49 3.97 15.01
CA ILE A 37 2.47 3.80 16.08
C ILE A 37 2.38 2.38 16.66
N SER A 38 1.17 1.89 16.94
CA SER A 38 0.99 0.52 17.45
C SER A 38 1.47 -0.54 16.46
N ARG A 39 1.29 -0.28 15.17
CA ARG A 39 1.76 -1.17 14.09
C ARG A 39 3.28 -1.33 14.04
N ASN A 40 4.06 -0.44 14.64
CA ASN A 40 5.52 -0.60 14.71
C ASN A 40 5.96 -1.93 15.36
N ALA A 41 5.10 -2.57 16.15
CA ALA A 41 5.35 -3.89 16.71
C ALA A 41 5.55 -4.97 15.64
N GLU A 42 4.87 -4.87 14.48
CA GLU A 42 5.07 -5.77 13.34
C GLU A 42 6.49 -5.69 12.76
N PHE A 43 7.19 -4.60 13.01
CA PHE A 43 8.51 -4.30 12.44
C PHE A 43 9.63 -4.36 13.48
N ASN A 44 9.41 -4.94 14.64
CA ASN A 44 10.49 -5.17 15.62
C ASN A 44 11.52 -6.09 15.00
N LYS A 45 12.81 -5.68 15.11
CA LYS A 45 13.93 -6.42 14.55
C LYS A 45 14.11 -7.74 15.29
N GLU A 46 13.93 -8.85 14.58
CA GLU A 46 13.96 -10.19 15.16
C GLU A 46 14.15 -11.24 14.05
N ILE A 47 14.77 -12.37 14.39
CA ILE A 47 14.73 -13.58 13.57
C ILE A 47 13.69 -14.52 14.20
N LEU A 48 12.63 -14.78 13.44
CA LEU A 48 11.54 -15.66 13.85
C LEU A 48 11.79 -17.07 13.32
N ARG A 49 11.68 -18.06 14.19
CA ARG A 49 11.60 -19.46 13.77
C ARG A 49 10.16 -19.73 13.31
N VAL A 50 10.01 -20.01 12.02
CA VAL A 50 8.70 -20.24 11.38
C VAL A 50 8.31 -21.72 11.45
N SER A 51 9.29 -22.61 11.27
CA SER A 51 9.17 -24.06 11.39
C SER A 51 10.51 -24.65 11.84
N ASP A 52 10.68 -25.96 11.76
CA ASP A 52 11.92 -26.61 12.26
C ASP A 52 13.17 -26.13 11.52
N ASN A 53 13.07 -25.94 10.22
CA ASN A 53 14.20 -25.53 9.37
C ASN A 53 13.99 -24.16 8.68
N VAL A 54 12.95 -23.40 9.04
CA VAL A 54 12.66 -22.09 8.42
C VAL A 54 12.80 -20.96 9.43
N TYR A 55 13.58 -19.95 9.07
CA TYR A 55 13.84 -18.75 9.85
C TYR A 55 13.60 -17.51 8.99
N THR A 56 12.92 -16.50 9.54
CA THR A 56 12.62 -15.26 8.83
C THR A 56 13.12 -14.05 9.63
N ALA A 57 13.98 -13.25 9.03
CA ALA A 57 14.50 -12.01 9.58
C ALA A 57 13.54 -10.86 9.28
N VAL A 58 12.89 -10.30 10.30
CA VAL A 58 11.91 -9.21 10.20
C VAL A 58 12.49 -7.93 10.82
N GLY A 59 12.18 -6.78 10.23
CA GLY A 59 12.51 -5.46 10.79
C GLY A 59 13.98 -5.03 10.63
N TYR A 60 14.76 -5.71 9.82
CA TYR A 60 16.12 -5.30 9.44
C TYR A 60 16.11 -4.24 8.33
N ALA A 61 15.19 -4.36 7.37
CA ALA A 61 15.00 -3.43 6.26
C ALA A 61 13.50 -3.34 5.91
N VAL A 62 13.18 -3.13 4.63
CA VAL A 62 11.79 -2.97 4.14
C VAL A 62 11.07 -4.31 4.07
N SER A 63 11.69 -5.31 3.42
CA SER A 63 11.17 -6.67 3.31
C SER A 63 11.89 -7.63 4.26
N PRO A 64 11.24 -8.68 4.74
CA PRO A 64 11.89 -9.78 5.43
C PRO A 64 12.78 -10.59 4.46
N VAL A 65 13.73 -11.30 5.03
CA VAL A 65 14.56 -12.29 4.33
C VAL A 65 14.39 -13.60 5.04
N SER A 66 14.17 -14.70 4.31
CA SER A 66 13.99 -16.00 4.92
C SER A 66 15.16 -16.95 4.57
N MET A 67 15.49 -17.82 5.54
CA MET A 67 16.47 -18.88 5.42
C MET A 67 15.78 -20.23 5.60
N ILE A 68 15.96 -21.14 4.64
CA ILE A 68 15.56 -22.54 4.73
C ILE A 68 16.83 -23.37 4.92
N VAL A 69 16.91 -24.15 5.98
CA VAL A 69 18.08 -24.92 6.34
C VAL A 69 17.97 -26.35 5.80
N GLY A 70 18.83 -26.70 4.85
CA GLY A 70 18.93 -28.04 4.31
C GLY A 70 20.15 -28.82 4.86
N PRO A 71 20.21 -30.13 4.61
CA PRO A 71 21.34 -30.96 4.99
C PRO A 71 22.69 -30.45 4.43
N GLN A 72 22.69 -29.97 3.19
CA GLN A 72 23.91 -29.61 2.43
C GLN A 72 24.19 -28.11 2.35
N GLY A 73 23.38 -27.27 2.97
CA GLY A 73 23.49 -25.83 2.90
C GLY A 73 22.16 -25.11 3.23
N ILE A 74 22.08 -23.84 2.89
CA ILE A 74 20.86 -23.04 3.08
C ILE A 74 20.35 -22.49 1.76
N VAL A 75 19.06 -22.24 1.71
CA VAL A 75 18.37 -21.49 0.66
C VAL A 75 17.87 -20.17 1.24
N ILE A 76 18.10 -19.08 0.54
CA ILE A 76 17.62 -17.74 0.91
C ILE A 76 16.41 -17.41 0.03
N VAL A 77 15.33 -16.97 0.65
CA VAL A 77 14.14 -16.44 -0.04
C VAL A 77 14.10 -14.94 0.15
N ASP A 78 14.16 -14.22 -0.94
CA ASP A 78 14.38 -12.77 -1.05
C ASP A 78 15.69 -12.32 -0.38
N ALA A 79 16.09 -11.07 -0.60
CA ALA A 79 17.40 -10.63 -0.18
C ALA A 79 17.45 -9.25 0.48
N GLY A 80 16.29 -8.63 0.68
CA GLY A 80 16.20 -7.28 1.27
C GLY A 80 16.55 -6.16 0.30
N LEU A 81 16.44 -4.92 0.79
CA LEU A 81 16.59 -3.70 -0.02
C LEU A 81 18.04 -3.27 -0.22
N ASP A 82 18.94 -3.56 0.70
CA ASP A 82 20.31 -3.07 0.67
C ASP A 82 21.31 -4.09 1.25
N VAL A 83 22.54 -4.02 0.76
CA VAL A 83 23.61 -4.94 1.11
C VAL A 83 24.01 -4.85 2.59
N ALA A 84 23.93 -3.67 3.20
CA ALA A 84 24.36 -3.49 4.58
C ALA A 84 23.41 -4.18 5.56
N SER A 85 22.09 -4.00 5.38
CA SER A 85 21.07 -4.74 6.16
C SER A 85 21.17 -6.25 5.92
N SER A 86 21.40 -6.66 4.68
CA SER A 86 21.46 -8.07 4.30
C SER A 86 22.73 -8.75 4.85
N ARG A 87 23.86 -8.06 4.95
CA ARG A 87 25.04 -8.54 5.65
C ARG A 87 24.80 -8.77 7.15
N GLU A 88 24.04 -7.87 7.78
CA GLU A 88 23.64 -8.03 9.18
C GLU A 88 22.74 -9.27 9.34
N ILE A 89 21.74 -9.44 8.47
CA ILE A 89 20.88 -10.64 8.43
C ILE A 89 21.72 -11.89 8.24
N ARG A 90 22.67 -11.88 7.29
CA ARG A 90 23.55 -13.02 7.03
C ARG A 90 24.40 -13.39 8.26
N ALA A 91 24.93 -12.38 8.97
CA ALA A 91 25.70 -12.59 10.19
C ALA A 91 24.85 -13.21 11.32
N ASP A 92 23.62 -12.76 11.46
CA ASP A 92 22.68 -13.29 12.47
C ASP A 92 22.20 -14.71 12.10
N PHE A 93 21.95 -15.00 10.83
CA PHE A 93 21.66 -16.36 10.37
C PHE A 93 22.82 -17.34 10.63
N ARG A 94 24.08 -16.91 10.43
CA ARG A 94 25.26 -17.73 10.74
C ARG A 94 25.36 -18.10 12.20
N ARG A 95 24.86 -17.29 13.13
CA ARG A 95 24.81 -17.64 14.57
C ARG A 95 23.82 -18.79 14.86
N ILE A 96 22.80 -18.95 14.00
CA ILE A 96 21.82 -20.04 14.10
C ILE A 96 22.39 -21.31 13.42
N VAL A 97 22.80 -21.12 12.15
CA VAL A 97 23.36 -22.21 11.32
C VAL A 97 24.47 -21.65 10.43
N ASP A 98 25.68 -22.13 10.62
CA ASP A 98 26.82 -21.79 9.77
C ASP A 98 27.00 -22.82 8.65
N LYS A 99 26.19 -22.67 7.60
CA LYS A 99 26.23 -23.47 6.38
C LYS A 99 26.34 -22.56 5.15
N PRO A 100 26.93 -23.05 4.03
CA PRO A 100 27.00 -22.25 2.80
C PRO A 100 25.63 -22.01 2.18
N VAL A 101 25.46 -20.83 1.57
CA VAL A 101 24.30 -20.54 0.70
C VAL A 101 24.44 -21.37 -0.58
N LYS A 102 23.40 -22.10 -0.95
CA LYS A 102 23.32 -22.89 -2.19
C LYS A 102 22.42 -22.29 -3.21
N ALA A 103 21.36 -21.58 -2.76
CA ALA A 103 20.48 -20.87 -3.66
C ALA A 103 19.91 -19.60 -3.03
N ILE A 104 19.58 -18.63 -3.89
CA ILE A 104 18.74 -17.46 -3.60
C ILE A 104 17.54 -17.56 -4.54
N ILE A 105 16.34 -17.37 -4.03
CA ILE A 105 15.10 -17.36 -4.81
C ILE A 105 14.45 -16.02 -4.64
N PHE A 106 14.27 -15.27 -5.73
CA PHE A 106 13.54 -14.02 -5.72
C PHE A 106 12.07 -14.27 -5.98
N THR A 107 11.21 -13.80 -5.09
CA THR A 107 9.75 -13.89 -5.28
C THR A 107 9.26 -13.04 -6.43
N HIS A 108 9.91 -11.91 -6.68
CA HIS A 108 9.65 -10.97 -7.78
C HIS A 108 10.76 -9.91 -7.90
N GLY A 109 10.67 -9.05 -8.92
CA GLY A 109 11.75 -8.13 -9.32
C GLY A 109 11.86 -6.83 -8.51
N HIS A 110 11.06 -6.57 -7.47
CA HIS A 110 11.18 -5.30 -6.73
C HIS A 110 12.51 -5.16 -5.98
N PRO A 111 13.05 -3.92 -5.89
CA PRO A 111 14.35 -3.66 -5.27
C PRO A 111 14.49 -4.13 -3.84
N ASP A 112 13.42 -4.04 -3.05
CA ASP A 112 13.42 -4.41 -1.64
C ASP A 112 13.44 -5.94 -1.39
N HIS A 113 13.29 -6.72 -2.45
CA HIS A 113 13.44 -8.18 -2.43
C HIS A 113 14.76 -8.66 -3.03
N THR A 114 15.46 -7.81 -3.80
CA THR A 114 16.57 -8.26 -4.64
C THR A 114 17.91 -7.57 -4.39
N HIS A 115 17.92 -6.31 -3.94
CA HIS A 115 19.13 -5.46 -3.93
C HIS A 115 20.16 -5.86 -2.87
N GLY A 116 19.78 -6.63 -1.85
CA GLY A 116 20.71 -7.13 -0.86
C GLY A 116 21.42 -8.44 -1.22
N ALA A 117 21.11 -9.03 -2.37
CA ALA A 117 21.51 -10.40 -2.73
C ALA A 117 23.02 -10.66 -2.68
N SER A 118 23.86 -9.67 -3.02
CA SER A 118 25.31 -9.84 -2.96
C SER A 118 25.87 -10.16 -1.56
N ALA A 119 25.08 -9.87 -0.51
CA ALA A 119 25.45 -10.23 0.86
C ALA A 119 25.34 -11.75 1.14
N PHE A 120 24.64 -12.49 0.29
CA PHE A 120 24.42 -13.94 0.39
C PHE A 120 25.18 -14.74 -0.65
N MET A 121 25.97 -14.10 -1.51
CA MET A 121 26.80 -14.77 -2.52
C MET A 121 28.09 -15.27 -1.87
N ASP A 122 28.03 -16.44 -1.22
CA ASP A 122 29.19 -17.05 -0.57
C ASP A 122 30.21 -17.59 -1.60
N SER A 123 29.78 -17.91 -2.83
CA SER A 123 30.60 -18.36 -3.96
C SER A 123 29.90 -18.04 -5.30
N THR A 124 30.62 -18.28 -6.40
CA THR A 124 30.06 -18.20 -7.76
C THR A 124 29.07 -19.32 -8.09
N ASP A 125 29.04 -20.39 -7.30
CA ASP A 125 28.17 -21.55 -7.53
C ASP A 125 26.80 -21.42 -6.88
N VAL A 126 26.49 -20.29 -6.24
CA VAL A 126 25.16 -20.01 -5.69
C VAL A 126 24.16 -19.86 -6.85
N GLN A 127 23.16 -20.74 -6.86
CA GLN A 127 22.07 -20.63 -7.83
C GLN A 127 21.18 -19.44 -7.48
N VAL A 128 20.84 -18.61 -8.45
CA VAL A 128 19.92 -17.49 -8.27
C VAL A 128 18.71 -17.70 -9.17
N TRP A 129 17.55 -17.94 -8.56
CA TRP A 129 16.34 -18.33 -9.24
C TRP A 129 15.36 -17.15 -9.32
N ALA A 130 14.75 -16.97 -10.49
CA ALA A 130 13.63 -16.07 -10.73
C ALA A 130 12.71 -16.63 -11.81
N ARG A 131 11.52 -16.05 -11.93
CA ARG A 131 10.59 -16.36 -13.01
C ARG A 131 10.92 -15.56 -14.27
N GLU A 132 10.48 -16.07 -15.43
CA GLU A 132 10.57 -15.37 -16.71
C GLU A 132 9.97 -13.95 -16.63
N GLY A 133 10.58 -13.01 -17.35
CA GLY A 133 10.23 -11.60 -17.31
C GLY A 133 10.92 -10.78 -16.23
N PHE A 134 11.63 -11.41 -15.30
CA PHE A 134 12.33 -10.71 -14.20
C PHE A 134 13.40 -9.72 -14.69
N PRO A 135 13.44 -8.47 -14.19
CA PRO A 135 12.51 -7.78 -13.29
C PRO A 135 11.44 -7.01 -14.11
N HIS A 136 10.25 -7.57 -14.24
CA HIS A 136 9.20 -7.14 -15.18
C HIS A 136 8.82 -5.65 -15.07
N GLU A 137 8.41 -5.19 -13.90
CA GLU A 137 7.94 -3.80 -13.72
C GLU A 137 9.02 -2.77 -14.04
N GLN A 138 10.26 -3.00 -13.59
CA GLN A 138 11.38 -2.11 -13.88
C GLN A 138 11.67 -2.05 -15.37
N HIS A 139 11.71 -3.20 -16.02
CA HIS A 139 11.99 -3.30 -17.45
C HIS A 139 10.89 -2.60 -18.28
N ALA A 140 9.62 -2.80 -17.96
CA ALA A 140 8.51 -2.15 -18.65
C ALA A 140 8.59 -0.62 -18.56
N LEU A 141 8.89 -0.06 -17.37
CA LEU A 141 8.99 1.38 -17.16
C LEU A 141 10.26 1.98 -17.82
N GLU A 142 11.37 1.28 -17.76
CA GLU A 142 12.63 1.71 -18.40
C GLU A 142 12.50 1.70 -19.93
N THR A 143 11.91 0.66 -20.51
CA THR A 143 11.64 0.56 -21.95
C THR A 143 10.71 1.67 -22.43
N ALA A 144 9.68 2.02 -21.62
CA ALA A 144 8.79 3.14 -21.93
C ALA A 144 9.41 4.52 -21.68
N GLY A 145 10.61 4.61 -21.10
CA GLY A 145 11.27 5.88 -20.77
C GLY A 145 10.60 6.67 -19.65
N ILE A 146 9.81 6.01 -18.78
CA ILE A 146 9.03 6.66 -17.70
C ILE A 146 9.91 6.85 -16.46
N LEU A 147 10.66 7.95 -16.40
CA LEU A 147 11.59 8.24 -15.31
C LEU A 147 10.94 8.87 -14.08
N ILE A 148 9.79 9.53 -14.23
CA ILE A 148 9.09 10.23 -13.14
C ILE A 148 8.65 9.28 -12.02
N GLN A 149 8.48 7.99 -12.32
CA GLN A 149 8.12 6.95 -11.36
C GLN A 149 9.09 6.91 -10.16
N LYS A 150 10.41 7.06 -10.41
CA LYS A 150 11.43 7.10 -9.34
C LYS A 150 11.21 8.26 -8.36
N LYS A 151 10.84 9.47 -8.88
CA LYS A 151 10.52 10.64 -8.04
C LYS A 151 9.22 10.42 -7.24
N ARG A 152 8.19 9.89 -7.90
CA ARG A 152 6.91 9.56 -7.25
C ARG A 152 7.09 8.47 -6.16
N GLY A 153 7.91 7.46 -6.43
CA GLY A 153 8.26 6.42 -5.46
C GLY A 153 8.96 6.96 -4.21
N LYS A 154 9.89 7.94 -4.37
CA LYS A 154 10.53 8.61 -3.22
C LYS A 154 9.52 9.37 -2.35
N LYS A 155 8.50 10.01 -2.95
CA LYS A 155 7.42 10.66 -2.21
C LYS A 155 6.53 9.64 -1.49
N GLN A 156 6.09 8.58 -2.20
CA GLN A 156 5.30 7.49 -1.64
C GLN A 156 6.00 6.84 -0.44
N ALA A 157 7.30 6.60 -0.54
CA ALA A 157 8.11 6.05 0.55
C ALA A 157 8.48 7.08 1.64
N GLY A 158 8.22 8.37 1.42
CA GLY A 158 8.51 9.43 2.39
C GLY A 158 10.01 9.66 2.65
N PHE A 159 10.89 9.46 1.66
CA PHE A 159 12.34 9.56 1.85
C PHE A 159 12.83 10.96 2.24
N ALA A 160 12.09 12.00 1.87
CA ALA A 160 12.40 13.37 2.25
C ALA A 160 11.91 13.75 3.67
N LEU A 161 11.10 12.90 4.30
CA LEU A 161 10.51 13.19 5.60
C LEU A 161 11.51 12.96 6.72
N SER A 162 11.48 13.87 7.71
CA SER A 162 12.24 13.70 8.95
C SER A 162 11.63 12.59 9.83
N PRO A 163 12.39 12.04 10.80
CA PRO A 163 11.85 11.04 11.74
C PRO A 163 10.58 11.49 12.48
N LYS A 164 10.41 12.80 12.71
CA LYS A 164 9.23 13.37 13.38
C LYS A 164 7.95 13.16 12.56
N HIS A 165 8.04 13.17 11.22
CA HIS A 165 6.89 13.14 10.33
C HIS A 165 6.61 11.77 9.73
N ARG A 166 7.60 10.88 9.69
CA ARG A 166 7.51 9.55 9.12
C ARG A 166 7.39 8.50 10.21
N ILE A 167 6.18 8.01 10.48
CA ILE A 167 5.91 7.02 11.53
C ILE A 167 6.43 5.65 11.09
N ASN A 168 5.95 5.13 9.97
CA ASN A 168 6.40 3.92 9.28
C ASN A 168 5.94 3.93 7.83
N ASN A 169 6.14 2.83 7.11
CA ASN A 169 5.68 2.66 5.73
C ASN A 169 4.39 1.84 5.61
N GLY A 170 3.72 1.52 6.74
CA GLY A 170 2.59 0.62 6.74
C GLY A 170 2.95 -0.87 6.63
N ILE A 171 4.04 -1.19 5.93
CA ILE A 171 4.58 -2.54 5.72
C ILE A 171 6.01 -2.72 6.23
N ALA A 172 6.67 -1.62 6.65
CA ALA A 172 8.04 -1.62 7.17
C ALA A 172 8.29 -0.43 8.08
N LYS A 173 9.41 -0.46 8.80
CA LYS A 173 9.92 0.70 9.56
C LYS A 173 10.11 1.92 8.66
N ALA A 174 10.00 3.10 9.25
CA ALA A 174 10.35 4.35 8.59
C ALA A 174 11.86 4.44 8.29
N PHE A 175 12.67 3.96 9.22
CA PHE A 175 14.12 4.01 9.17
C PHE A 175 14.72 2.69 9.65
N TRP A 176 15.84 2.32 9.06
CA TRP A 176 16.69 1.20 9.46
C TRP A 176 18.16 1.61 9.45
N PRO A 177 19.04 0.95 10.22
CA PRO A 177 20.41 1.44 10.49
C PRO A 177 21.29 1.62 9.26
N SER A 178 21.15 0.76 8.26
CA SER A 178 21.98 0.73 7.04
C SER A 178 21.65 1.81 6.01
N ARG A 179 20.58 2.59 6.20
CA ARG A 179 20.13 3.61 5.23
C ARG A 179 21.13 4.74 4.96
N LYS A 180 22.25 4.82 5.66
CA LYS A 180 23.28 5.86 5.51
C LYS A 180 24.07 5.80 4.21
N GLY A 181 24.12 4.67 3.50
CA GLY A 181 24.68 4.52 2.16
C GLY A 181 23.57 4.53 1.11
N GLY A 182 23.81 5.06 -0.07
CA GLY A 182 22.80 5.12 -1.13
C GLY A 182 22.14 3.75 -1.37
N ILE A 183 20.81 3.72 -1.29
CA ILE A 183 19.99 2.50 -1.39
C ILE A 183 20.11 1.81 -2.76
N PHE A 184 20.65 2.51 -3.75
CA PHE A 184 20.68 2.08 -5.15
C PHE A 184 22.12 2.15 -5.71
N SER A 185 23.05 1.40 -5.10
CA SER A 185 24.35 1.18 -5.73
C SER A 185 24.20 0.11 -6.82
N ALA A 186 24.51 0.48 -8.05
CA ALA A 186 24.53 -0.45 -9.19
C ALA A 186 25.57 -1.57 -9.03
N ASP A 187 26.57 -1.37 -8.15
CA ASP A 187 27.73 -2.22 -7.99
C ASP A 187 27.44 -3.56 -7.28
N HIS A 188 26.19 -3.77 -6.82
CA HIS A 188 25.81 -4.95 -6.05
C HIS A 188 24.66 -5.74 -6.65
N LYS A 189 24.29 -5.47 -7.91
CA LYS A 189 23.21 -6.19 -8.58
C LYS A 189 23.61 -7.64 -8.83
N VAL A 190 22.82 -8.57 -8.34
CA VAL A 190 22.93 -10.00 -8.63
C VAL A 190 21.85 -10.35 -9.64
N ASN A 191 22.25 -10.87 -10.80
CA ASN A 191 21.30 -11.33 -11.81
C ASN A 191 20.94 -12.80 -11.56
N PRO A 192 19.70 -13.21 -11.88
CA PRO A 192 19.34 -14.62 -11.85
C PRO A 192 20.23 -15.45 -12.79
N THR A 193 20.66 -16.61 -12.31
CA THR A 193 21.39 -17.62 -13.08
C THR A 193 20.45 -18.70 -13.64
N HIS A 194 19.25 -18.83 -13.05
CA HIS A 194 18.25 -19.79 -13.42
C HIS A 194 16.89 -19.06 -13.56
N ILE A 195 16.29 -19.21 -14.74
CA ILE A 195 14.98 -18.66 -15.06
C ILE A 195 14.05 -19.83 -15.41
N PHE A 196 12.85 -19.84 -14.83
CA PHE A 196 11.81 -20.80 -15.21
C PHE A 196 10.59 -20.09 -15.80
N ASN A 197 9.85 -20.77 -16.67
CA ASN A 197 8.65 -20.27 -17.34
C ASN A 197 7.45 -21.22 -17.24
N SER A 198 7.60 -22.34 -16.52
CA SER A 198 6.49 -23.26 -16.24
C SER A 198 5.54 -22.68 -15.18
N GLU A 199 4.32 -23.21 -15.09
CA GLU A 199 3.39 -22.85 -14.02
C GLU A 199 3.93 -23.25 -12.64
N ARG A 200 4.65 -24.42 -12.58
CA ARG A 200 5.26 -24.96 -11.35
C ARG A 200 6.59 -25.63 -11.69
N GLN A 201 7.63 -25.21 -11.02
CA GLN A 201 8.98 -25.72 -11.15
C GLN A 201 9.41 -26.43 -9.86
N LYS A 202 9.71 -27.71 -9.93
CA LYS A 202 10.34 -28.43 -8.81
C LYS A 202 11.83 -28.07 -8.76
N LEU A 203 12.34 -27.84 -7.56
CA LEU A 203 13.71 -27.46 -7.29
C LEU A 203 14.28 -28.30 -6.16
N SER A 204 15.24 -29.16 -6.48
CA SER A 204 16.03 -29.89 -5.48
C SER A 204 17.37 -29.18 -5.29
N VAL A 205 17.58 -28.56 -4.14
CA VAL A 205 18.79 -27.77 -3.81
C VAL A 205 19.08 -27.83 -2.32
N ALA A 206 20.35 -27.84 -1.92
CA ALA A 206 20.78 -27.93 -0.53
C ALA A 206 20.28 -29.19 0.21
N GLY A 207 19.83 -30.23 -0.50
CA GLY A 207 19.16 -31.41 0.07
C GLY A 207 17.71 -31.14 0.48
N LEU A 208 17.09 -30.12 -0.09
CA LEU A 208 15.70 -29.75 0.08
C LEU A 208 14.94 -29.89 -1.25
N ASP A 209 13.67 -30.26 -1.19
CA ASP A 209 12.75 -30.24 -2.31
C ASP A 209 11.75 -29.10 -2.11
N LEU A 210 11.79 -28.13 -3.02
CA LEU A 210 10.95 -26.93 -3.05
C LEU A 210 10.16 -26.90 -4.35
N GLU A 211 9.08 -26.16 -4.37
CA GLU A 211 8.30 -25.87 -5.57
C GLU A 211 8.17 -24.37 -5.78
N LEU A 212 8.61 -23.87 -6.92
CA LEU A 212 8.45 -22.49 -7.35
C LEU A 212 7.21 -22.42 -8.21
N VAL A 213 6.22 -21.63 -7.81
CA VAL A 213 4.92 -21.59 -8.48
C VAL A 213 4.70 -20.20 -9.05
N ALA A 214 4.43 -20.13 -10.35
CA ALA A 214 4.11 -18.89 -11.03
C ALA A 214 2.88 -18.21 -10.39
N ALA A 215 2.99 -16.95 -10.04
CA ALA A 215 2.01 -16.23 -9.24
C ALA A 215 1.93 -14.76 -9.65
N THR A 216 1.29 -14.48 -10.78
CA THR A 216 1.05 -13.11 -11.27
C THR A 216 0.03 -12.41 -10.37
N GLY A 217 0.54 -11.67 -9.39
CA GLY A 217 -0.26 -10.87 -8.47
C GLY A 217 0.23 -9.44 -8.46
N GLU A 218 1.22 -9.11 -7.63
CA GLU A 218 1.79 -7.76 -7.61
C GLU A 218 2.53 -7.41 -8.91
N THR A 219 3.30 -8.37 -9.45
CA THR A 219 4.06 -8.24 -10.70
C THR A 219 3.89 -9.47 -11.58
N ASP A 220 4.13 -9.33 -12.89
CA ASP A 220 3.98 -10.44 -13.84
C ASP A 220 5.09 -11.49 -13.71
N ASP A 221 6.25 -11.11 -13.16
CA ASP A 221 7.35 -12.01 -12.82
C ASP A 221 7.23 -12.62 -11.41
N GLY A 222 6.08 -12.44 -10.76
CA GLY A 222 5.82 -12.94 -9.42
C GLY A 222 5.77 -14.46 -9.33
N LEU A 223 6.25 -14.99 -8.20
CA LEU A 223 6.11 -16.39 -7.81
C LEU A 223 5.86 -16.51 -6.31
N TYR A 224 5.34 -17.64 -5.86
CA TYR A 224 5.46 -18.06 -4.48
C TYR A 224 6.28 -19.35 -4.39
N ILE A 225 6.88 -19.60 -3.22
CA ILE A 225 7.63 -20.81 -2.95
C ILE A 225 6.80 -21.67 -2.00
N TRP A 226 6.59 -22.94 -2.37
CA TRP A 226 6.03 -23.96 -1.52
C TRP A 226 7.13 -24.88 -1.00
N PHE A 227 7.18 -25.07 0.31
CA PHE A 227 8.05 -26.04 0.97
C PHE A 227 7.19 -27.16 1.57
N PRO A 228 6.95 -28.27 0.81
CA PRO A 228 6.03 -29.33 1.21
C PRO A 228 6.39 -30.03 2.50
N ALA A 229 7.69 -30.27 2.74
CA ALA A 229 8.16 -31.04 3.89
C ALA A 229 7.77 -30.41 5.23
N GLU A 230 7.61 -29.08 5.30
CA GLU A 230 7.26 -28.38 6.53
C GLU A 230 5.97 -27.56 6.38
N HIS A 231 5.24 -27.72 5.28
CA HIS A 231 4.00 -27.01 4.99
C HIS A 231 4.14 -25.48 5.12
N VAL A 232 5.22 -24.90 4.61
CA VAL A 232 5.49 -23.47 4.63
C VAL A 232 5.36 -22.89 3.24
N VAL A 233 4.61 -21.77 3.12
CA VAL A 233 4.52 -20.96 1.91
C VAL A 233 5.23 -19.63 2.12
N PHE A 234 6.04 -19.22 1.13
CA PHE A 234 6.60 -17.86 1.00
C PHE A 234 5.88 -17.17 -0.14
N ALA A 235 4.96 -16.27 0.21
CA ALA A 235 4.01 -15.70 -0.75
C ALA A 235 4.57 -14.51 -1.55
N GLY A 236 5.74 -13.97 -1.19
CA GLY A 236 6.19 -12.68 -1.68
C GLY A 236 5.14 -11.60 -1.40
N ASP A 237 5.08 -10.58 -2.24
CA ASP A 237 4.14 -9.47 -2.07
C ASP A 237 2.69 -9.79 -2.47
N ASN A 238 2.41 -11.05 -2.85
CA ASN A 238 1.02 -11.50 -2.97
C ASN A 238 0.27 -11.44 -1.63
N PHE A 239 1.01 -11.50 -0.51
CA PHE A 239 0.45 -11.34 0.82
C PHE A 239 1.36 -10.53 1.75
N TYR A 240 0.77 -9.63 2.50
CA TYR A 240 1.29 -9.00 3.72
C TYR A 240 0.13 -8.43 4.53
N LYS A 241 0.31 -8.23 5.84
CA LYS A 241 -0.77 -7.79 6.74
C LYS A 241 -1.13 -6.31 6.53
N SER A 242 -1.69 -5.97 5.39
CA SER A 242 -2.29 -4.68 5.04
C SER A 242 -3.21 -4.88 3.84
N TRP A 243 -4.13 -3.95 3.57
CA TRP A 243 -4.76 -3.89 2.26
C TRP A 243 -3.67 -3.86 1.18
N PRO A 244 -3.75 -4.76 0.17
CA PRO A 244 -2.69 -4.90 -0.83
C PRO A 244 -2.55 -3.67 -1.70
N ASN A 245 -1.36 -3.50 -2.25
CA ASN A 245 -1.02 -2.38 -3.14
C ASN A 245 -1.53 -2.64 -4.57
N LEU A 246 -2.84 -2.87 -4.69
CA LEU A 246 -3.50 -3.14 -5.98
C LEU A 246 -3.36 -1.99 -6.99
N TYR A 247 -3.04 -0.81 -6.51
CA TYR A 247 -2.63 0.35 -7.28
C TYR A 247 -1.51 1.11 -6.57
N ALA A 248 -0.36 1.22 -7.20
CA ALA A 248 0.79 1.95 -6.64
C ALA A 248 0.80 3.41 -7.07
N LEU A 249 0.79 4.36 -6.11
CA LEU A 249 0.84 5.81 -6.40
C LEU A 249 2.04 6.23 -7.24
N ARG A 250 3.15 5.50 -7.16
CA ARG A 250 4.34 5.78 -7.95
C ARG A 250 4.12 5.61 -9.46
N GLY A 251 3.13 4.81 -9.83
CA GLY A 251 2.87 4.39 -11.20
C GLY A 251 3.52 3.04 -11.51
N THR A 252 2.74 2.14 -12.07
CA THR A 252 3.12 0.79 -12.49
C THR A 252 2.27 0.42 -13.72
N PRO A 253 2.61 -0.62 -14.49
CA PRO A 253 1.65 -1.28 -15.33
C PRO A 253 0.39 -1.66 -14.54
N TYR A 254 -0.73 -1.89 -15.23
CA TYR A 254 -1.94 -2.34 -14.56
C TYR A 254 -1.68 -3.68 -13.85
N ARG A 255 -2.06 -3.76 -12.58
CA ARG A 255 -2.01 -4.99 -11.79
C ARG A 255 -3.34 -5.72 -11.94
N ASP A 256 -3.31 -6.98 -12.36
CA ASP A 256 -4.54 -7.78 -12.45
C ASP A 256 -5.08 -8.12 -11.08
N ILE A 257 -6.03 -7.28 -10.61
CA ILE A 257 -6.60 -7.39 -9.27
C ILE A 257 -7.34 -8.71 -9.08
N ARG A 258 -8.03 -9.21 -10.12
CA ARG A 258 -8.70 -10.51 -10.08
C ARG A 258 -7.70 -11.66 -10.07
N GLY A 259 -6.66 -11.56 -10.90
CA GLY A 259 -5.54 -12.49 -10.92
C GLY A 259 -4.83 -12.58 -9.57
N TRP A 260 -4.64 -11.44 -8.89
CA TRP A 260 -4.08 -11.42 -7.53
C TRP A 260 -4.93 -12.26 -6.55
N ALA A 261 -6.25 -12.10 -6.55
CA ALA A 261 -7.13 -12.91 -5.71
C ALA A 261 -7.08 -14.41 -6.07
N ASN A 262 -6.93 -14.75 -7.36
CA ASN A 262 -6.73 -16.13 -7.80
C ASN A 262 -5.43 -16.73 -7.26
N VAL A 263 -4.32 -15.96 -7.24
CA VAL A 263 -3.05 -16.39 -6.62
C VAL A 263 -3.24 -16.73 -5.15
N ILE A 264 -3.97 -15.89 -4.39
CA ILE A 264 -4.30 -16.22 -2.99
C ILE A 264 -5.08 -17.54 -2.91
N GLY A 265 -6.00 -17.77 -3.83
CA GLY A 265 -6.73 -19.05 -3.96
C GLY A 265 -5.82 -20.25 -4.24
N MET A 266 -4.78 -20.09 -5.07
CA MET A 266 -3.76 -21.11 -5.32
C MET A 266 -2.94 -21.40 -4.05
N ILE A 267 -2.48 -20.38 -3.34
CA ILE A 267 -1.74 -20.54 -2.07
C ILE A 267 -2.58 -21.29 -1.03
N MET A 268 -3.89 -21.07 -0.97
CA MET A 268 -4.78 -21.80 -0.07
C MET A 268 -4.85 -23.31 -0.36
N GLN A 269 -4.60 -23.73 -1.61
CA GLN A 269 -4.61 -25.15 -1.99
C GLN A 269 -3.37 -25.91 -1.49
N GLU A 270 -2.28 -25.22 -1.14
CA GLU A 270 -1.05 -25.84 -0.62
C GLU A 270 -1.21 -26.37 0.82
N ASP A 271 -2.32 -26.06 1.47
CA ASP A 271 -2.61 -26.51 2.85
C ASP A 271 -1.51 -26.16 3.86
N ALA A 272 -1.03 -24.91 3.77
CA ALA A 272 0.10 -24.43 4.57
C ALA A 272 -0.24 -24.32 6.07
N VAL A 273 0.75 -24.66 6.92
CA VAL A 273 0.71 -24.41 8.37
C VAL A 273 1.40 -23.11 8.75
N ALA A 274 2.23 -22.56 7.85
CA ALA A 274 2.85 -21.26 8.04
C ALA A 274 2.90 -20.48 6.71
N LEU A 275 2.66 -19.17 6.81
CA LEU A 275 2.64 -18.21 5.70
C LEU A 275 3.64 -17.09 5.96
N VAL A 276 4.67 -17.00 5.14
CA VAL A 276 5.62 -15.89 5.11
C VAL A 276 5.24 -14.97 3.97
N GLY A 277 4.78 -13.75 4.30
CA GLY A 277 4.49 -12.72 3.30
C GLY A 277 5.72 -11.94 2.88
N GLY A 278 5.60 -11.13 1.83
CA GLY A 278 6.69 -10.25 1.37
C GLY A 278 7.03 -9.13 2.34
N HIS A 279 6.13 -8.83 3.26
CA HIS A 279 6.31 -7.87 4.36
C HIS A 279 5.61 -8.36 5.62
N THR A 280 5.92 -7.70 6.76
CA THR A 280 5.34 -7.99 8.08
C THR A 280 5.79 -9.34 8.68
N ARG A 281 5.27 -9.69 9.83
CA ARG A 281 5.62 -10.94 10.53
C ARG A 281 4.87 -12.12 9.92
N PRO A 282 5.45 -13.32 9.84
CA PRO A 282 4.77 -14.53 9.39
C PRO A 282 3.49 -14.82 10.18
N ILE A 283 2.59 -15.58 9.58
CA ILE A 283 1.44 -16.19 10.25
C ILE A 283 1.73 -17.65 10.45
N ILE A 284 1.59 -18.15 11.68
CA ILE A 284 1.85 -19.54 12.07
C ILE A 284 0.56 -20.13 12.65
N GLY A 285 0.18 -21.28 12.16
CA GLY A 285 -1.05 -21.99 12.50
C GLY A 285 -1.96 -22.19 11.29
N LYS A 286 -2.28 -23.42 10.98
CA LYS A 286 -3.08 -23.80 9.79
C LYS A 286 -4.40 -23.05 9.71
N ARG A 287 -5.12 -22.94 10.85
CA ARG A 287 -6.42 -22.26 10.91
C ARG A 287 -6.26 -20.77 10.62
N GLU A 288 -5.27 -20.14 11.24
CA GLU A 288 -4.98 -18.72 11.12
C GLU A 288 -4.55 -18.36 9.69
N VAL A 289 -3.71 -19.19 9.06
CA VAL A 289 -3.30 -19.06 7.65
C VAL A 289 -4.53 -19.13 6.73
N ASN A 290 -5.32 -20.21 6.85
CA ASN A 290 -6.50 -20.42 6.00
C ASN A 290 -7.54 -19.31 6.15
N GLN A 291 -7.84 -18.90 7.40
CA GLN A 291 -8.80 -17.84 7.66
C GLN A 291 -8.32 -16.50 7.12
N THR A 292 -7.04 -16.19 7.28
CA THR A 292 -6.46 -14.95 6.79
C THR A 292 -6.49 -14.89 5.27
N LEU A 293 -6.02 -15.94 4.59
CA LEU A 293 -6.02 -16.00 3.13
C LEU A 293 -7.43 -15.97 2.55
N ALA A 294 -8.40 -16.68 3.16
CA ALA A 294 -9.79 -16.65 2.72
C ALA A 294 -10.37 -15.23 2.82
N ASN A 295 -10.22 -14.55 3.95
CA ASN A 295 -10.70 -13.18 4.10
C ASN A 295 -9.99 -12.19 3.15
N TYR A 296 -8.69 -12.38 2.93
CA TYR A 296 -7.90 -11.52 2.05
C TYR A 296 -8.36 -11.65 0.60
N ARG A 297 -8.48 -12.89 0.10
CA ARG A 297 -9.02 -13.20 -1.24
C ARG A 297 -10.44 -12.65 -1.41
N ASP A 298 -11.32 -12.97 -0.47
CA ASP A 298 -12.75 -12.67 -0.57
C ASP A 298 -13.01 -11.15 -0.48
N ALA A 299 -12.18 -10.41 0.27
CA ALA A 299 -12.25 -8.95 0.31
C ALA A 299 -11.84 -8.31 -1.04
N ILE A 300 -10.78 -8.83 -1.68
CA ILE A 300 -10.33 -8.37 -3.00
C ILE A 300 -11.41 -8.68 -4.06
N LEU A 301 -11.95 -9.91 -4.06
CA LEU A 301 -13.01 -10.31 -5.01
C LEU A 301 -14.27 -9.49 -4.79
N PHE A 302 -14.69 -9.25 -3.55
CA PHE A 302 -15.85 -8.41 -3.26
C PHE A 302 -15.67 -6.99 -3.85
N LEU A 303 -14.52 -6.38 -3.62
CA LEU A 303 -14.22 -5.06 -4.15
C LEU A 303 -14.24 -5.06 -5.69
N PHE A 304 -13.61 -6.07 -6.29
CA PHE A 304 -13.57 -6.21 -7.76
C PHE A 304 -14.98 -6.38 -8.34
N ASP A 305 -15.75 -7.35 -7.85
CA ASP A 305 -17.07 -7.68 -8.38
C ASP A 305 -18.05 -6.52 -8.20
N LYS A 306 -18.02 -5.83 -7.04
CA LYS A 306 -18.84 -4.65 -6.80
C LYS A 306 -18.45 -3.46 -7.69
N THR A 307 -17.16 -3.30 -7.98
CA THR A 307 -16.70 -2.27 -8.93
C THR A 307 -17.22 -2.58 -10.34
N VAL A 308 -17.10 -3.83 -10.79
CA VAL A 308 -17.62 -4.25 -12.10
C VAL A 308 -19.16 -4.10 -12.19
N GLU A 309 -19.88 -4.42 -11.12
CA GLU A 309 -21.33 -4.18 -11.04
C GLU A 309 -21.68 -2.70 -11.23
N GLY A 310 -20.95 -1.79 -10.56
CA GLY A 310 -21.13 -0.35 -10.70
C GLY A 310 -20.75 0.17 -12.10
N ILE A 311 -19.66 -0.34 -12.68
CA ILE A 311 -19.25 -0.04 -14.07
C ILE A 311 -20.39 -0.38 -15.05
N ASN A 312 -20.98 -1.56 -14.89
CA ASN A 312 -22.10 -2.02 -15.75
C ASN A 312 -23.38 -1.20 -15.56
N LYS A 313 -23.51 -0.44 -14.46
CA LYS A 313 -24.56 0.55 -14.25
C LYS A 313 -24.21 1.94 -14.81
N GLY A 314 -23.08 2.10 -15.47
CA GLY A 314 -22.61 3.36 -16.04
C GLY A 314 -22.07 4.37 -15.04
N MET A 315 -21.61 3.91 -13.87
CA MET A 315 -21.04 4.80 -12.83
C MET A 315 -19.65 5.29 -13.22
N THR A 316 -19.39 6.57 -12.96
CA THR A 316 -18.07 7.18 -13.10
C THR A 316 -17.12 6.70 -11.99
N PRO A 317 -15.79 6.86 -12.12
CA PRO A 317 -14.83 6.49 -11.07
C PRO A 317 -15.12 7.12 -9.71
N ASN A 318 -15.66 8.34 -9.65
CA ASN A 318 -16.03 8.98 -8.40
C ASN A 318 -17.26 8.31 -7.76
N GLN A 319 -18.30 8.07 -8.55
CA GLN A 319 -19.50 7.37 -8.09
C GLN A 319 -19.21 5.93 -7.64
N LEU A 320 -18.27 5.26 -8.29
CA LEU A 320 -17.83 3.91 -7.88
C LEU A 320 -17.20 3.89 -6.49
N VAL A 321 -16.41 4.90 -6.13
CA VAL A 321 -15.81 5.00 -4.78
C VAL A 321 -16.89 5.10 -3.70
N ASP A 322 -17.95 5.84 -3.95
CA ASP A 322 -19.07 5.97 -3.01
C ASP A 322 -19.94 4.69 -2.99
N TYR A 323 -20.07 4.02 -4.13
CA TYR A 323 -20.89 2.82 -4.28
C TYR A 323 -20.26 1.56 -3.65
N VAL A 324 -18.93 1.40 -3.77
CA VAL A 324 -18.22 0.19 -3.35
C VAL A 324 -17.74 0.34 -1.91
N VAL A 325 -18.58 -0.09 -0.98
CA VAL A 325 -18.24 -0.08 0.45
C VAL A 325 -17.92 -1.48 0.93
N LEU A 326 -16.69 -1.70 1.43
CA LEU A 326 -16.30 -2.99 1.99
C LEU A 326 -17.19 -3.36 3.18
N PRO A 327 -17.65 -4.62 3.30
CA PRO A 327 -18.38 -5.11 4.46
C PRO A 327 -17.58 -4.94 5.76
N GLU A 328 -18.29 -4.69 6.87
CA GLU A 328 -17.68 -4.51 8.20
C GLU A 328 -16.82 -5.70 8.64
N LYS A 329 -17.20 -6.92 8.24
CA LYS A 329 -16.41 -8.13 8.51
C LYS A 329 -14.97 -8.08 7.95
N TYR A 330 -14.71 -7.25 6.93
CA TYR A 330 -13.37 -7.06 6.35
C TYR A 330 -12.69 -5.79 6.87
N LYS A 331 -13.45 -4.69 7.02
CA LYS A 331 -12.92 -3.40 7.49
C LYS A 331 -12.23 -3.50 8.86
N ASN A 332 -12.75 -4.36 9.73
CA ASN A 332 -12.26 -4.50 11.10
C ASN A 332 -11.10 -5.49 11.26
N LEU A 333 -10.72 -6.20 10.20
CA LEU A 333 -9.55 -7.09 10.22
C LEU A 333 -8.27 -6.28 10.09
N ASP A 334 -7.38 -6.35 11.08
CA ASP A 334 -6.16 -5.55 11.11
C ASP A 334 -5.29 -5.76 9.87
N TYR A 335 -5.17 -7.02 9.41
CA TYR A 335 -4.41 -7.37 8.21
C TYR A 335 -5.07 -6.95 6.88
N LEU A 336 -6.27 -6.36 6.90
CA LEU A 336 -6.95 -5.75 5.74
C LEU A 336 -7.10 -4.22 5.88
N ARG A 337 -6.62 -3.62 6.98
CA ARG A 337 -6.61 -2.16 7.10
C ARG A 337 -5.72 -1.54 6.02
N PRO A 338 -6.09 -0.36 5.50
CA PRO A 338 -5.35 0.30 4.43
C PRO A 338 -4.08 0.99 4.94
N TYR A 339 -3.18 0.24 5.58
CA TYR A 339 -1.91 0.79 6.05
C TYR A 339 -0.96 1.17 4.90
N TYR A 340 -1.05 0.45 3.76
CA TYR A 340 -0.18 0.66 2.60
C TYR A 340 -0.94 0.89 1.29
N GLY A 341 -1.67 -0.11 0.76
CA GLY A 341 -2.62 0.04 -0.32
C GLY A 341 -3.92 0.72 0.15
N ASN A 342 -4.79 1.10 -0.78
CA ASN A 342 -6.06 1.76 -0.49
C ASN A 342 -7.19 1.20 -1.38
N PRO A 343 -8.36 0.82 -0.81
CA PRO A 343 -9.49 0.32 -1.58
C PRO A 343 -10.00 1.30 -2.64
N GLU A 344 -10.09 2.60 -2.33
CA GLU A 344 -10.56 3.61 -3.29
C GLU A 344 -9.67 3.69 -4.54
N TRP A 345 -8.36 3.53 -4.35
CA TRP A 345 -7.42 3.54 -5.48
C TRP A 345 -7.55 2.27 -6.32
N ALA A 346 -7.82 1.13 -5.68
CA ALA A 346 -8.07 -0.13 -6.38
C ALA A 346 -9.35 -0.04 -7.23
N ILE A 347 -10.43 0.56 -6.71
CA ILE A 347 -11.67 0.81 -7.46
C ILE A 347 -11.38 1.64 -8.72
N ARG A 348 -10.65 2.74 -8.58
CA ARG A 348 -10.25 3.59 -9.72
C ARG A 348 -9.34 2.86 -10.70
N ALA A 349 -8.45 2.00 -10.19
CA ALA A 349 -7.55 1.20 -11.02
C ALA A 349 -8.29 0.12 -11.81
N ILE A 350 -9.31 -0.52 -11.23
CA ILE A 350 -10.18 -1.45 -11.96
C ILE A 350 -10.86 -0.72 -13.12
N PHE A 351 -11.47 0.44 -12.86
CA PHE A 351 -12.10 1.22 -13.91
C PHE A 351 -11.11 1.56 -15.04
N SER A 352 -10.00 2.19 -14.68
CA SER A 352 -9.03 2.65 -15.69
C SER A 352 -8.30 1.50 -16.39
N GLY A 353 -8.12 0.35 -15.73
CA GLY A 353 -7.51 -0.84 -16.29
C GLY A 353 -8.34 -1.49 -17.40
N TYR A 354 -9.67 -1.43 -17.29
CA TYR A 354 -10.59 -2.01 -18.28
C TYR A 354 -11.16 -0.99 -19.28
N LEU A 355 -11.45 0.24 -18.83
CA LEU A 355 -12.10 1.26 -19.64
C LEU A 355 -11.21 2.45 -20.03
N GLY A 356 -9.99 2.51 -19.48
CA GLY A 356 -9.07 3.61 -19.72
C GLY A 356 -9.43 4.88 -18.93
N TRP A 357 -9.04 6.03 -19.46
CA TRP A 357 -9.18 7.32 -18.80
C TRP A 357 -10.59 7.94 -18.89
N PHE A 358 -11.36 7.58 -19.93
CA PHE A 358 -12.65 8.21 -20.22
C PHE A 358 -13.74 7.70 -19.26
N ASP A 359 -14.34 8.62 -18.53
CA ASP A 359 -15.32 8.33 -17.48
C ASP A 359 -16.77 8.09 -17.95
N GLY A 360 -17.02 8.16 -19.30
CA GLY A 360 -18.35 8.03 -19.90
C GLY A 360 -19.12 9.33 -20.03
N ASN A 361 -18.65 10.44 -19.46
CA ASN A 361 -19.28 11.74 -19.60
C ASN A 361 -18.77 12.47 -20.85
N ALA A 362 -19.65 12.69 -21.84
CA ALA A 362 -19.29 13.34 -23.10
C ALA A 362 -18.62 14.72 -22.93
N THR A 363 -18.92 15.45 -21.85
CA THR A 363 -18.27 16.73 -21.54
C THR A 363 -16.75 16.58 -21.35
N ASN A 364 -16.29 15.41 -20.88
CA ASN A 364 -14.88 15.15 -20.58
C ASN A 364 -14.09 14.58 -21.77
N LEU A 365 -14.70 14.48 -22.98
CA LEU A 365 -13.99 14.05 -24.19
C LEU A 365 -12.88 15.04 -24.60
N PHE A 366 -13.17 16.34 -24.47
CA PHE A 366 -12.24 17.44 -24.73
C PHE A 366 -12.30 18.44 -23.58
N PRO A 367 -11.69 18.14 -22.42
CA PRO A 367 -11.78 19.02 -21.26
C PRO A 367 -11.07 20.34 -21.52
N LEU A 368 -11.44 21.37 -20.77
CA LEU A 368 -10.69 22.61 -20.74
C LEU A 368 -9.25 22.34 -20.31
N SER A 369 -8.30 23.15 -20.79
CA SER A 369 -6.95 23.14 -20.20
C SER A 369 -6.99 23.66 -18.77
N ASP A 370 -6.03 23.24 -17.93
CA ASP A 370 -5.93 23.68 -16.53
C ASP A 370 -5.97 25.22 -16.43
N ALA A 371 -5.28 25.93 -17.34
CA ALA A 371 -5.28 27.39 -17.38
C ALA A 371 -6.67 27.98 -17.71
N GLN A 372 -7.40 27.38 -18.64
CA GLN A 372 -8.74 27.84 -19.01
C GLN A 372 -9.75 27.59 -17.89
N GLU A 373 -9.66 26.46 -17.20
CA GLU A 373 -10.51 26.12 -16.07
C GLU A 373 -10.22 27.04 -14.88
N ALA A 374 -8.94 27.21 -14.50
CA ALA A 374 -8.54 28.08 -13.41
C ALA A 374 -8.98 29.52 -13.60
N GLN A 375 -8.82 30.09 -14.80
CA GLN A 375 -9.31 31.45 -15.10
C GLN A 375 -10.82 31.58 -14.92
N ARG A 376 -11.62 30.54 -15.26
CA ARG A 376 -13.08 30.55 -15.07
C ARG A 376 -13.45 30.45 -13.59
N ILE A 377 -12.73 29.65 -12.83
CA ILE A 377 -12.93 29.55 -11.37
C ILE A 377 -12.62 30.88 -10.69
N VAL A 378 -11.52 31.56 -11.03
CA VAL A 378 -11.19 32.91 -10.53
C VAL A 378 -12.31 33.90 -10.88
N LYS A 379 -12.81 33.86 -12.13
CA LYS A 379 -13.93 34.73 -12.55
C LYS A 379 -15.21 34.42 -11.78
N LEU A 380 -15.52 33.16 -11.48
CA LEU A 380 -16.68 32.79 -10.67
C LEU A 380 -16.54 33.26 -9.22
N ALA A 381 -15.33 33.21 -8.65
CA ALA A 381 -15.05 33.76 -7.33
C ALA A 381 -15.12 35.30 -7.28
N GLY A 382 -14.99 35.97 -8.44
CA GLY A 382 -14.98 37.42 -8.59
C GLY A 382 -13.61 38.03 -8.86
N SER A 383 -12.57 37.56 -8.17
CA SER A 383 -11.17 37.96 -8.37
C SER A 383 -10.21 36.92 -7.77
N GLU A 384 -8.92 37.07 -7.99
CA GLU A 384 -7.88 36.24 -7.33
C GLU A 384 -7.88 36.42 -5.79
N ASP A 385 -8.09 37.67 -5.31
CA ASP A 385 -8.20 37.95 -3.88
C ASP A 385 -9.42 37.28 -3.25
N ALA A 386 -10.56 37.32 -3.93
CA ALA A 386 -11.79 36.66 -3.46
C ALA A 386 -11.57 35.11 -3.42
N LEU A 387 -10.88 34.53 -4.40
CA LEU A 387 -10.53 33.12 -4.38
C LEU A 387 -9.55 32.80 -3.22
N ALA A 388 -8.61 33.70 -2.92
CA ALA A 388 -7.70 33.57 -1.78
C ALA A 388 -8.45 33.64 -0.43
N ASP A 389 -9.51 34.41 -0.33
CA ASP A 389 -10.38 34.48 0.86
C ASP A 389 -11.20 33.18 1.01
N LEU A 390 -11.69 32.60 -0.09
CA LEU A 390 -12.33 31.27 -0.06
C LEU A 390 -11.39 30.17 0.43
N ILE A 391 -10.10 30.21 0.04
CA ILE A 391 -9.08 29.29 0.57
C ILE A 391 -8.97 29.42 2.10
N VAL A 392 -8.95 30.63 2.63
CA VAL A 392 -8.89 30.89 4.08
C VAL A 392 -10.16 30.36 4.76
N GLY A 393 -11.32 30.61 4.18
CA GLY A 393 -12.60 30.10 4.66
C GLY A 393 -12.58 28.58 4.79
N ALA A 394 -12.22 27.89 3.70
CA ALA A 394 -12.13 26.41 3.68
C ALA A 394 -11.14 25.85 4.72
N ILE A 395 -10.00 26.51 4.93
CA ILE A 395 -9.04 26.12 5.98
C ILE A 395 -9.66 26.30 7.38
N ASN A 396 -10.35 27.39 7.64
CA ASN A 396 -10.99 27.68 8.93
C ASN A 396 -12.11 26.66 9.24
N GLU A 397 -12.84 26.21 8.20
CA GLU A 397 -13.86 25.17 8.26
C GLU A 397 -13.26 23.76 8.33
N LYS A 398 -11.93 23.62 8.21
CA LYS A 398 -11.18 22.34 8.13
C LYS A 398 -11.53 21.51 6.90
N ASP A 399 -12.07 22.10 5.86
CA ASP A 399 -12.23 21.48 4.54
C ASP A 399 -10.91 21.58 3.76
N TYR A 400 -9.91 20.84 4.23
CA TYR A 400 -8.56 20.90 3.69
C TYR A 400 -8.44 20.37 2.26
N GLN A 401 -9.34 19.43 1.86
CA GLN A 401 -9.34 18.93 0.48
C GLN A 401 -9.81 20.04 -0.46
N TRP A 402 -10.87 20.74 -0.13
CA TRP A 402 -11.37 21.87 -0.91
C TRP A 402 -10.36 23.02 -0.93
N ALA A 403 -9.78 23.35 0.22
CA ALA A 403 -8.72 24.36 0.30
C ALA A 403 -7.54 24.04 -0.63
N ALA A 404 -7.09 22.78 -0.67
CA ALA A 404 -6.02 22.36 -1.56
C ALA A 404 -6.40 22.49 -3.03
N MET A 405 -7.62 22.13 -3.41
CA MET A 405 -8.13 22.29 -4.80
C MET A 405 -8.22 23.76 -5.22
N LEU A 406 -8.73 24.65 -4.35
CA LEU A 406 -8.75 26.09 -4.63
C LEU A 406 -7.34 26.66 -4.78
N CYS A 407 -6.39 26.21 -3.97
CA CYS A 407 -4.98 26.55 -4.13
C CYS A 407 -4.42 26.10 -5.48
N ASP A 408 -4.81 24.92 -6.00
CA ASP A 408 -4.37 24.45 -7.31
C ASP A 408 -4.81 25.42 -8.41
N TYR A 409 -6.05 25.85 -8.42
CA TYR A 409 -6.54 26.82 -9.40
C TYR A 409 -5.80 28.15 -9.33
N LEU A 410 -5.59 28.69 -8.13
CA LEU A 410 -4.90 29.98 -7.98
C LEU A 410 -3.40 29.88 -8.34
N LEU A 411 -2.73 28.77 -8.06
CA LEU A 411 -1.35 28.54 -8.44
C LEU A 411 -1.16 28.29 -9.95
N VAL A 412 -2.19 27.90 -10.66
CA VAL A 412 -2.18 27.84 -12.13
C VAL A 412 -2.19 29.25 -12.71
N VAL A 413 -2.91 30.20 -12.12
CA VAL A 413 -2.99 31.60 -12.57
C VAL A 413 -1.77 32.39 -12.11
N ASP A 414 -1.37 32.27 -10.85
CA ASP A 414 -0.17 32.88 -10.26
C ASP A 414 0.77 31.82 -9.67
N PRO A 415 1.64 31.23 -10.49
CA PRO A 415 2.56 30.16 -10.07
C PRO A 415 3.63 30.59 -9.04
N LYS A 416 3.79 31.92 -8.81
CA LYS A 416 4.74 32.46 -7.85
C LYS A 416 4.11 32.93 -6.53
N ASN A 417 2.83 32.67 -6.33
CA ASN A 417 2.11 33.06 -5.12
C ASN A 417 2.57 32.28 -3.88
N LYS A 418 3.51 32.86 -3.16
CA LYS A 418 4.11 32.26 -1.95
C LYS A 418 3.08 31.97 -0.88
N THR A 419 2.13 32.88 -0.66
CA THR A 419 1.09 32.73 0.36
C THR A 419 0.22 31.52 0.06
N VAL A 420 -0.20 31.35 -1.19
CA VAL A 420 -1.02 30.21 -1.62
C VAL A 420 -0.23 28.89 -1.56
N MET A 421 1.07 28.89 -1.93
CA MET A 421 1.92 27.71 -1.76
C MET A 421 1.99 27.26 -0.29
N LEU A 422 2.12 28.20 0.64
CA LEU A 422 2.18 27.89 2.08
C LEU A 422 0.82 27.39 2.59
N ARG A 423 -0.28 28.03 2.21
CA ARG A 423 -1.64 27.56 2.55
C ARG A 423 -1.92 26.14 2.03
N LYS A 424 -1.52 25.87 0.77
CA LYS A 424 -1.62 24.51 0.21
C LYS A 424 -0.77 23.52 1.00
N ALA A 425 0.45 23.88 1.36
CA ALA A 425 1.32 23.03 2.17
C ALA A 425 0.71 22.71 3.55
N ASP A 426 0.00 23.69 4.16
CA ASP A 426 -0.69 23.49 5.43
C ASP A 426 -1.91 22.57 5.27
N ALA A 427 -2.73 22.78 4.24
CA ALA A 427 -3.86 21.91 3.91
C ALA A 427 -3.41 20.45 3.67
N LEU A 428 -2.36 20.23 2.86
CA LEU A 428 -1.79 18.90 2.61
C LEU A 428 -1.23 18.26 3.89
N THR A 429 -0.66 19.07 4.78
CA THR A 429 -0.15 18.57 6.07
C THR A 429 -1.30 18.11 6.96
N ALA A 430 -2.41 18.85 6.99
CA ALA A 430 -3.61 18.46 7.74
C ALA A 430 -4.25 17.20 7.15
N LEU A 431 -4.43 17.12 5.83
CA LEU A 431 -4.93 15.92 5.14
C LEU A 431 -4.10 14.67 5.47
N ALA A 432 -2.79 14.82 5.58
CA ALA A 432 -1.91 13.70 5.92
C ALA A 432 -2.21 13.13 7.31
N GLN A 433 -2.60 13.95 8.28
CA GLN A 433 -2.85 13.51 9.65
C GLN A 433 -4.06 12.58 9.75
N ASP A 434 -5.06 12.77 8.90
CA ASP A 434 -6.29 11.97 8.89
C ASP A 434 -6.17 10.67 8.09
N LYS A 435 -5.01 10.39 7.48
CA LYS A 435 -4.84 9.19 6.65
C LYS A 435 -4.11 8.08 7.40
N LEU A 436 -4.73 6.90 7.42
CA LEU A 436 -4.09 5.65 7.86
C LEU A 436 -3.12 5.12 6.79
N THR A 437 -3.47 5.31 5.52
CA THR A 437 -2.65 4.89 4.36
C THR A 437 -1.35 5.66 4.32
N THR A 438 -0.25 5.01 4.70
CA THR A 438 1.07 5.67 4.85
C THR A 438 1.61 6.20 3.53
N THR A 439 1.32 5.56 2.42
CA THR A 439 1.71 6.02 1.07
C THR A 439 1.05 7.35 0.72
N ALA A 440 -0.23 7.55 1.06
CA ALA A 440 -0.92 8.84 0.92
C ALA A 440 -0.32 9.89 1.87
N ARG A 441 -0.20 9.54 3.16
CA ARG A 441 0.37 10.40 4.19
C ARG A 441 1.75 10.92 3.79
N ASN A 442 2.63 10.03 3.37
CA ASN A 442 3.98 10.38 2.95
C ASN A 442 3.98 11.27 1.69
N TYR A 443 3.07 11.01 0.75
CA TYR A 443 2.96 11.79 -0.48
C TYR A 443 2.50 13.22 -0.20
N TYR A 444 1.47 13.40 0.63
CA TYR A 444 0.99 14.71 1.08
C TYR A 444 2.11 15.50 1.79
N LEU A 445 2.77 14.90 2.79
CA LEU A 445 3.83 15.56 3.53
C LEU A 445 5.05 15.90 2.66
N SER A 446 5.45 15.01 1.75
CA SER A 446 6.55 15.27 0.81
C SER A 446 6.21 16.42 -0.13
N SER A 447 4.96 16.49 -0.61
CA SER A 447 4.48 17.61 -1.45
C SER A 447 4.42 18.92 -0.68
N ALA A 448 4.00 18.90 0.58
CA ALA A 448 4.01 20.08 1.44
C ALA A 448 5.44 20.62 1.67
N ILE A 449 6.44 19.75 1.86
CA ILE A 449 7.85 20.15 1.97
C ILE A 449 8.34 20.80 0.67
N GLU A 450 8.00 20.25 -0.49
CA GLU A 450 8.38 20.84 -1.79
C GLU A 450 7.79 22.24 -1.97
N LEU A 451 6.51 22.43 -1.63
CA LEU A 451 5.85 23.74 -1.71
C LEU A 451 6.52 24.77 -0.78
N ARG A 452 6.84 24.39 0.46
CA ARG A 452 7.55 25.28 1.39
C ARG A 452 8.94 25.66 0.89
N LYS A 453 9.67 24.72 0.27
CA LYS A 453 10.97 25.01 -0.37
C LYS A 453 10.83 26.00 -1.53
N GLN A 454 9.82 25.79 -2.40
CA GLN A 454 9.56 26.71 -3.51
C GLN A 454 9.22 28.11 -3.01
N ALA A 455 8.33 28.23 -2.03
CA ALA A 455 7.98 29.52 -1.42
C ALA A 455 9.18 30.22 -0.78
N SER A 456 10.11 29.46 -0.17
CA SER A 456 11.34 30.03 0.42
C SER A 456 12.33 30.49 -0.63
N ALA A 457 12.47 29.78 -1.75
CA ALA A 457 13.35 30.16 -2.85
C ALA A 457 12.92 31.51 -3.47
N LEU A 458 11.60 31.71 -3.67
CA LEU A 458 11.04 32.98 -4.15
C LEU A 458 11.19 34.14 -3.16
N ALA A 459 11.61 33.90 -1.91
CA ALA A 459 11.89 34.94 -0.93
C ALA A 459 13.35 35.44 -1.02
N SER A 460 14.20 34.69 -1.73
CA SER A 460 15.65 34.97 -1.87
C SER A 460 15.97 35.65 -3.20
N GLU A 461 15.01 35.71 -4.14
CA GLU A 461 15.02 36.50 -5.37
C GLU A 461 14.45 37.90 -5.12
#